data_02a6ec28e2bc4ee40fe4ee64ddf70f56
#
_entry.id   02a6ec28e2bc4ee40fe4ee64ddf70f56
#
_cell.length_a   1.000
_cell.length_b   1.000
_cell.length_c   1.000
_cell.angle_alpha   90.00
_cell.angle_beta   90.00
_cell.angle_gamma   90.00
#
_symmetry.space_group_name_H-M   'P 1'
#
loop_
_entity.id
_entity.type
_entity.pdbx_description
1 polymer ?
#
loop_
_entity_poly.entity_id
_entity_poly.type
_entity_poly.pdbx_seq_one_letter_code
_entity_poly.pdbx_strand_id
1 'polypeptide(L)' 'MTLSRQRRCVFPEPDETFEHLARRVLPDEDPAAAQEKLKSWNLHIFLRRPAGLLLGSDIVFVEAP' A
#
# COMPACT_ATOMS: atom_id res chain seq x y z
N MET A 1 4.51 25.75 14.20
CA MET A 1 4.28 24.31 14.16
C MET A 1 3.85 23.89 12.77
N THR A 2 4.44 22.83 12.31
CA THR A 2 4.07 22.30 10.98
C THR A 2 3.07 21.18 11.17
N LEU A 3 1.94 21.30 10.50
CA LEU A 3 0.96 20.23 10.52
C LEU A 3 1.42 19.14 9.58
N SER A 4 1.44 17.93 10.08
CA SER A 4 1.75 16.78 9.24
C SER A 4 0.62 16.58 8.26
N ARG A 5 0.98 16.45 6.99
CA ARG A 5 0.00 16.11 5.99
C ARG A 5 -0.41 14.66 6.20
N GLN A 6 -1.71 14.42 6.25
CA GLN A 6 -2.21 13.06 6.32
C GLN A 6 -2.16 12.44 4.94
N ARG A 7 -1.51 11.30 4.85
CA ARG A 7 -1.46 10.54 3.60
C ARG A 7 -2.78 9.82 3.43
N ARG A 8 -3.22 9.71 2.17
CA ARG A 8 -4.37 8.88 1.86
C ARG A 8 -4.02 7.43 2.13
N CYS A 9 -4.98 6.70 2.65
CA CYS A 9 -4.80 5.27 2.90
C CYS A 9 -6.08 4.52 2.57
N VAL A 10 -5.95 3.22 2.38
CA VAL A 10 -7.06 2.33 2.10
C VAL A 10 -6.90 1.07 2.94
N PHE A 11 -7.99 0.33 3.09
CA PHE A 11 -7.95 -1.00 3.66
C PHE A 11 -7.97 -2.02 2.51
N PRO A 12 -7.24 -3.13 2.64
CA PRO A 12 -7.35 -4.21 1.66
C PRO A 12 -8.76 -4.79 1.62
N GLU A 13 -9.17 -5.22 0.44
CA GLU A 13 -10.42 -5.96 0.30
C GLU A 13 -10.21 -7.42 0.67
N PRO A 14 -11.28 -8.18 0.97
CA PRO A 14 -11.14 -9.60 1.29
C PRO A 14 -10.36 -10.34 0.20
N ASP A 15 -9.38 -11.14 0.62
CA ASP A 15 -8.54 -11.94 -0.26
C ASP A 15 -7.73 -11.16 -1.29
N GLU A 16 -7.60 -9.85 -1.10
CA GLU A 16 -6.83 -9.03 -2.03
C GLU A 16 -5.35 -9.26 -1.88
N THR A 17 -4.66 -9.44 -3.01
CA THR A 17 -3.20 -9.53 -3.02
C THR A 17 -2.61 -8.13 -3.14
N PHE A 18 -1.33 -8.00 -2.81
CA PHE A 18 -0.64 -6.72 -2.94
C PHE A 18 -0.62 -6.24 -4.40
N GLU A 19 -0.43 -7.16 -5.33
CA GLU A 19 -0.48 -6.85 -6.75
C GLU A 19 -1.84 -6.29 -7.15
N HIS A 20 -2.92 -6.92 -6.70
CA HIS A 20 -4.27 -6.46 -6.99
C HIS A 20 -4.51 -5.07 -6.40
N LEU A 21 -4.08 -4.87 -5.15
CA LEU A 21 -4.21 -3.58 -4.49
C LEU A 21 -3.48 -2.49 -5.27
N ALA A 22 -2.28 -2.78 -5.74
CA ALA A 22 -1.50 -1.81 -6.52
C ALA A 22 -2.25 -1.39 -7.79
N ARG A 23 -2.86 -2.33 -8.48
CA ARG A 23 -3.66 -2.02 -9.67
C ARG A 23 -4.89 -1.20 -9.34
N ARG A 24 -5.49 -1.46 -8.19
CA ARG A 24 -6.70 -0.76 -7.77
C ARG A 24 -6.43 0.69 -7.41
N VAL A 25 -5.32 0.96 -6.74
CA VAL A 25 -5.04 2.31 -6.22
C VAL A 25 -4.12 3.13 -7.10
N LEU A 26 -3.36 2.51 -7.98
CA LEU A 26 -2.47 3.18 -8.93
C LEU A 26 -2.71 2.65 -10.34
N PRO A 27 -3.93 2.82 -10.87
CA PRO A 27 -4.31 2.21 -12.14
C PRO A 27 -3.57 2.78 -13.35
N ASP A 28 -3.05 4.00 -13.25
CA ASP A 28 -2.35 4.66 -14.35
C ASP A 28 -0.87 4.35 -14.38
N GLU A 29 -0.38 3.63 -13.37
CA GLU A 29 1.03 3.26 -13.29
C GLU A 29 1.25 1.91 -13.93
N ASP A 30 2.47 1.69 -14.45
CA ASP A 30 2.90 0.35 -14.81
C ASP A 30 2.75 -0.57 -13.59
N PRO A 31 2.20 -1.80 -13.74
CA PRO A 31 1.96 -2.66 -12.57
C PRO A 31 3.19 -2.91 -11.70
N ALA A 32 4.36 -3.12 -12.31
CA ALA A 32 5.58 -3.32 -11.54
C ALA A 32 5.99 -2.05 -10.80
N ALA A 33 5.88 -0.90 -11.47
CA ALA A 33 6.19 0.39 -10.84
C ALA A 33 5.21 0.70 -9.70
N ALA A 34 3.94 0.38 -9.89
CA ALA A 34 2.92 0.60 -8.87
C ALA A 34 3.24 -0.21 -7.62
N GLN A 35 3.61 -1.48 -7.78
CA GLN A 35 3.97 -2.33 -6.66
C GLN A 35 5.21 -1.82 -5.92
N GLU A 36 6.22 -1.37 -6.65
CA GLU A 36 7.42 -0.82 -6.03
C GLU A 36 7.13 0.45 -5.23
N LYS A 37 6.32 1.34 -5.78
CA LYS A 37 5.93 2.55 -5.05
C LYS A 37 5.17 2.20 -3.77
N LEU A 38 4.16 1.36 -3.88
CA LEU A 38 3.37 0.97 -2.72
C LEU A 38 4.22 0.28 -1.67
N LYS A 39 5.13 -0.58 -2.09
CA LYS A 39 6.03 -1.26 -1.17
C LYS A 39 6.88 -0.25 -0.40
N SER A 40 7.42 0.74 -1.11
CA SER A 40 8.26 1.74 -0.46
C SER A 40 7.48 2.60 0.56
N TRP A 41 6.19 2.80 0.30
CA TRP A 41 5.33 3.57 1.21
C TRP A 41 4.77 2.73 2.35
N ASN A 42 4.91 1.41 2.30
CA ASN A 42 4.28 0.48 3.24
C ASN A 42 5.25 -0.60 3.72
N LEU A 43 6.46 -0.18 4.06
CA LEU A 43 7.49 -1.13 4.51
C LEU A 43 7.04 -1.93 5.73
N HIS A 44 6.18 -1.36 6.57
CA HIS A 44 5.67 -2.06 7.75
C HIS A 44 4.96 -3.36 7.40
N ILE A 45 4.33 -3.45 6.22
CA ILE A 45 3.66 -4.67 5.77
C ILE A 45 4.69 -5.74 5.40
N PHE A 46 5.82 -5.32 4.82
CA PHE A 46 6.84 -6.24 4.35
C PHE A 46 7.84 -6.64 5.43
N LEU A 47 7.85 -5.92 6.55
CA LEU A 47 8.73 -6.24 7.67
C LEU A 47 8.16 -7.31 8.60
N ARG A 48 6.88 -7.58 8.51
CA ARG A 48 6.26 -8.66 9.28
C ARG A 48 6.19 -9.92 8.42
N ARG A 49 5.95 -11.04 9.05
CA ARG A 49 5.87 -12.32 8.35
C ARG A 49 4.44 -12.83 8.27
N PRO A 50 4.05 -13.45 7.15
CA PRO A 50 4.80 -13.49 5.87
C PRO A 50 4.80 -12.13 5.20
N ALA A 51 5.93 -11.80 4.57
CA ALA A 51 6.11 -10.50 3.94
C ALA A 51 5.10 -10.27 2.82
N GLY A 52 4.48 -9.09 2.83
CA GLY A 52 3.54 -8.71 1.78
C GLY A 52 2.14 -9.29 1.93
N LEU A 53 1.89 -10.10 2.95
CA LEU A 53 0.54 -10.62 3.20
C LEU A 53 -0.33 -9.48 3.74
N LEU A 54 -1.44 -9.20 3.05
CA LEU A 54 -2.38 -8.17 3.46
C LEU A 54 -3.44 -8.73 4.40
N LEU A 55 -3.70 -7.98 5.45
CA LEU A 55 -4.80 -8.28 6.38
C LEU A 55 -5.87 -7.21 6.19
N GLY A 56 -7.13 -7.59 6.37
CA GLY A 56 -8.23 -6.65 6.19
C GLY A 56 -8.17 -5.43 7.11
N SER A 57 -7.44 -5.52 8.22
CA SER A 57 -7.26 -4.41 9.15
C SER A 57 -6.02 -3.57 8.87
N ASP A 58 -5.24 -3.91 7.85
CA ASP A 58 -4.05 -3.13 7.50
C ASP A 58 -4.43 -1.76 6.97
N ILE A 59 -3.64 -0.77 7.35
CA ILE A 59 -3.73 0.56 6.76
C ILE A 59 -2.65 0.63 5.68
N VAL A 60 -3.07 0.80 4.44
CA VAL A 60 -2.15 0.84 3.30
C VAL A 60 -2.10 2.26 2.78
N PHE A 61 -0.93 2.90 2.87
CA PHE A 61 -0.75 4.25 2.35
C PHE A 61 -0.63 4.22 0.83
N VAL A 62 -1.36 5.09 0.17
CA VAL A 62 -1.42 5.14 -1.29
C VAL A 62 -0.81 6.42 -1.87
N GLU A 63 -0.06 7.14 -1.06
CA GLU A 63 0.72 8.31 -1.51
C GLU A 63 2.01 8.39 -0.71
N ALA A 64 2.95 9.15 -1.26
CA ALA A 64 4.25 9.37 -0.62
C ALA A 64 4.10 10.10 0.71
N PRO A 65 5.01 9.86 1.65
CA PRO A 65 5.02 10.58 2.93
C PRO A 65 5.21 12.08 2.74
#